data_385783b86916022af5c295c8e8a2988d
#
_entry.id   385783b86916022af5c295c8e8a2988d
#
_cell.length_a   1.000
_cell.length_b   1.000
_cell.length_c   1.000
_cell.angle_alpha   90.00
_cell.angle_beta   90.00
_cell.angle_gamma   90.00
#
_symmetry.space_group_name_H-M   'P 1'
#
loop_
_entity.id
_entity.type
_entity.pdbx_description
1 polymer ?
#
loop_
_entity_poly.entity_id
_entity_poly.type
_entity_poly.pdbx_seq_one_letter_code
_entity_poly.pdbx_strand_id
1 'polypeptide(L)'
;MSSLGRGKSDCTIVPLHRGFADAACYGCAGMGGEPARPGLSVTARRALLPIILYALAACATPGSPGAPEQDKPLSPGPQSNAASLSEVIAAHPDDPQAYNMRGSVYGESGRPEQALADFNKAISLDPNYAQAYANRALVYRRINKLDQALADENKALALDPSYAAAHIGRGIVYREQGRNNQALEDFNKAIGLQPENPEAYYNRGLLYQTQRQHTLAIDDFSTALGLANKKTEPYVARALSYLALGDTKSAASDLDEAVQMDPVNLRAWTSRGLAYERLGQKDKAAGSYAKALNINDKYQPAKEGFARVGGKVGQTYPTF
;
A
#
# COMPACT_ATOMS: atom_id res chain seq x y z
N MET A 1 -54.18 45.95 13.10
CA MET A 1 -54.90 45.96 11.81
C MET A 1 -54.09 45.19 10.81
N SER A 2 -54.63 44.06 10.42
CA SER A 2 -54.65 43.42 9.10
C SER A 2 -53.28 42.92 8.59
N SER A 3 -53.11 41.75 8.10
CA SER A 3 -53.76 40.45 7.91
C SER A 3 -52.85 39.66 6.95
N LEU A 4 -52.60 38.44 7.31
CA LEU A 4 -52.64 37.23 6.48
C LEU A 4 -52.02 37.22 5.06
N GLY A 5 -51.18 36.25 4.82
CA GLY A 5 -50.81 35.71 3.54
C GLY A 5 -50.04 34.42 3.64
N ARG A 6 -50.73 33.28 3.90
CA ARG A 6 -50.20 31.90 3.71
C ARG A 6 -50.17 31.57 2.23
N GLY A 7 -49.02 31.15 1.74
CA GLY A 7 -48.91 30.51 0.45
C GLY A 7 -48.37 29.11 0.63
N LYS A 8 -49.25 28.11 0.62
CA LYS A 8 -48.94 26.69 0.40
C LYS A 8 -48.65 26.52 -1.07
N SER A 9 -47.55 25.87 -1.38
CA SER A 9 -47.26 25.35 -2.72
C SER A 9 -47.18 23.84 -2.63
N ASP A 10 -48.17 23.23 -3.25
CA ASP A 10 -48.35 21.79 -3.33
C ASP A 10 -47.26 21.10 -4.13
N CYS A 11 -46.74 20.02 -3.57
CA CYS A 11 -45.96 19.02 -4.30
C CYS A 11 -46.89 18.24 -5.23
N THR A 12 -46.73 18.42 -6.52
CA THR A 12 -47.36 17.56 -7.53
C THR A 12 -46.44 16.39 -7.83
N ILE A 13 -46.86 15.21 -7.42
CA ILE A 13 -46.25 13.93 -7.80
C ILE A 13 -46.72 13.58 -9.20
N VAL A 14 -45.80 13.41 -10.14
CA VAL A 14 -46.07 12.84 -11.46
C VAL A 14 -45.63 11.39 -11.47
N PRO A 15 -46.51 10.43 -11.74
CA PRO A 15 -46.12 9.03 -11.89
C PRO A 15 -45.60 8.76 -13.29
N LEU A 16 -44.38 8.19 -13.40
CA LEU A 16 -43.89 7.67 -14.66
C LEU A 16 -44.34 6.23 -14.86
N HIS A 17 -44.99 6.04 -15.98
CA HIS A 17 -45.54 4.82 -16.52
C HIS A 17 -44.54 3.72 -16.76
N ARG A 18 -45.04 2.50 -16.57
CA ARG A 18 -44.59 1.18 -16.99
C ARG A 18 -44.34 1.06 -18.51
N GLY A 19 -43.48 0.10 -18.82
CA GLY A 19 -43.39 -0.64 -20.08
C GLY A 19 -41.97 -0.56 -20.63
N PHE A 20 -41.30 -1.61 -20.96
CA PHE A 20 -41.66 -2.82 -21.66
C PHE A 20 -40.70 -3.95 -21.29
N ALA A 21 -41.28 -5.10 -21.13
CA ALA A 21 -40.66 -6.40 -21.12
C ALA A 21 -40.34 -6.85 -22.57
N ASP A 22 -39.63 -7.98 -22.62
CA ASP A 22 -39.54 -8.94 -23.70
C ASP A 22 -38.57 -8.69 -24.85
N ALA A 23 -37.67 -9.59 -24.97
CA ALA A 23 -37.51 -10.66 -25.95
C ALA A 23 -36.05 -11.01 -26.06
N ALA A 24 -35.59 -12.17 -26.27
CA ALA A 24 -36.17 -13.48 -26.52
C ALA A 24 -35.03 -14.49 -26.46
N CYS A 25 -35.32 -15.65 -25.94
CA CYS A 25 -34.57 -16.86 -26.18
C CYS A 25 -34.69 -17.26 -27.65
N TYR A 26 -33.57 -17.60 -28.25
CA TYR A 26 -33.45 -18.54 -29.38
C TYR A 26 -32.18 -19.32 -29.09
N GLY A 27 -32.14 -20.60 -29.03
CA GLY A 27 -32.95 -21.67 -29.59
C GLY A 27 -31.99 -22.83 -29.72
N CYS A 28 -32.31 -23.90 -29.03
CA CYS A 28 -31.66 -25.21 -29.19
C CYS A 28 -31.92 -25.78 -30.56
N ALA A 29 -30.93 -26.45 -31.09
CA ALA A 29 -30.99 -27.67 -31.89
C ALA A 29 -29.64 -27.83 -32.58
N GLY A 30 -28.93 -28.93 -32.61
CA GLY A 30 -29.21 -30.29 -32.29
C GLY A 30 -28.24 -31.13 -33.11
N MET A 31 -27.93 -32.30 -32.59
CA MET A 31 -27.43 -33.47 -33.30
C MET A 31 -26.02 -33.33 -33.91
N GLY A 32 -25.06 -34.10 -33.61
CA GLY A 32 -25.03 -35.55 -33.35
C GLY A 32 -23.84 -36.09 -34.09
N GLY A 33 -23.17 -37.05 -33.54
CA GLY A 33 -22.22 -37.83 -34.34
C GLY A 33 -20.86 -38.03 -33.71
N GLU A 34 -20.79 -38.92 -32.73
CA GLU A 34 -19.61 -39.78 -32.61
C GLU A 34 -19.55 -40.69 -33.85
N PRO A 35 -18.36 -41.03 -34.34
CA PRO A 35 -18.02 -42.41 -34.17
C PRO A 35 -16.56 -42.71 -33.80
N ALA A 36 -16.51 -43.72 -32.93
CA ALA A 36 -15.62 -44.89 -32.97
C ALA A 36 -14.10 -44.70 -33.13
N ARG A 37 -13.45 -45.19 -32.12
CA ARG A 37 -12.07 -45.70 -32.11
C ARG A 37 -11.90 -46.83 -33.17
N PRO A 38 -10.65 -47.04 -33.66
CA PRO A 38 -10.06 -48.30 -33.38
C PRO A 38 -8.69 -48.24 -32.70
N GLY A 39 -8.50 -49.12 -31.79
CA GLY A 39 -7.25 -49.42 -31.14
C GLY A 39 -6.24 -50.07 -32.08
N LEU A 40 -4.98 -49.86 -31.73
CA LEU A 40 -3.90 -50.73 -32.19
C LEU A 40 -2.99 -51.05 -31.02
N SER A 41 -2.84 -52.35 -30.89
CA SER A 41 -2.16 -53.15 -29.88
C SER A 41 -0.64 -52.96 -29.86
N VAL A 42 -0.15 -52.89 -28.63
CA VAL A 42 0.97 -53.66 -28.04
C VAL A 42 2.00 -54.24 -29.04
N THR A 43 3.25 -53.83 -28.88
CA THR A 43 4.36 -54.79 -28.80
C THR A 43 5.47 -54.19 -27.92
N ALA A 44 5.66 -54.89 -26.81
CA ALA A 44 6.81 -54.72 -25.92
C ALA A 44 8.08 -55.21 -26.64
N ARG A 45 9.11 -54.37 -26.68
CA ARG A 45 10.49 -54.86 -26.86
C ARG A 45 11.32 -54.37 -25.68
N ARG A 46 11.58 -55.33 -24.79
CA ARG A 46 12.64 -55.27 -23.79
C ARG A 46 13.98 -55.20 -24.50
N ALA A 47 14.72 -54.14 -24.32
CA ALA A 47 16.15 -54.10 -24.59
C ALA A 47 16.86 -53.98 -23.25
N LEU A 48 17.50 -55.07 -22.87
CA LEU A 48 18.46 -55.15 -21.77
C LEU A 48 19.75 -54.49 -22.23
N LEU A 49 20.20 -53.48 -21.51
CA LEU A 49 21.55 -52.95 -21.61
C LEU A 49 22.27 -53.08 -20.25
N PRO A 50 23.54 -53.47 -20.26
CA PRO A 50 24.21 -53.92 -19.06
C PRO A 50 24.66 -52.73 -18.20
N ILE A 51 24.49 -52.91 -16.87
CA ILE A 51 25.03 -52.04 -15.83
C ILE A 51 26.54 -52.24 -15.80
N ILE A 52 27.30 -51.22 -16.22
CA ILE A 52 28.73 -51.16 -15.94
C ILE A 52 28.87 -50.40 -14.61
N LEU A 53 29.18 -51.16 -13.56
CA LEU A 53 29.59 -50.62 -12.25
C LEU A 53 31.05 -50.12 -12.40
N TYR A 54 31.23 -48.80 -12.42
CA TYR A 54 32.53 -48.21 -12.10
C TYR A 54 32.55 -47.83 -10.62
N ALA A 55 33.19 -48.66 -9.84
CA ALA A 55 33.58 -48.32 -8.49
C ALA A 55 34.74 -47.34 -8.56
N LEU A 56 34.51 -46.06 -8.36
CA LEU A 56 35.53 -45.06 -8.06
C LEU A 56 35.67 -44.97 -6.55
N ALA A 57 36.75 -45.51 -6.05
CA ALA A 57 37.20 -45.30 -4.68
C ALA A 57 37.48 -43.81 -4.48
N ALA A 58 36.60 -43.14 -3.70
CA ALA A 58 36.84 -41.78 -3.24
C ALA A 58 37.84 -41.84 -2.08
N CYS A 59 39.07 -41.42 -2.33
CA CYS A 59 40.01 -41.01 -1.27
C CYS A 59 39.40 -39.82 -0.51
N ALA A 60 38.97 -40.06 0.72
CA ALA A 60 38.59 -39.00 1.64
C ALA A 60 39.87 -38.23 2.04
N THR A 61 40.03 -37.02 1.53
CA THR A 61 40.97 -36.04 2.09
C THR A 61 40.35 -35.45 3.36
N PRO A 62 41.07 -35.36 4.47
CA PRO A 62 40.58 -34.68 5.68
C PRO A 62 40.33 -33.22 5.35
N GLY A 63 39.11 -32.75 5.71
CA GLY A 63 38.65 -31.41 5.42
C GLY A 63 39.56 -30.31 5.89
N SER A 64 39.93 -29.43 4.99
CA SER A 64 40.47 -28.12 5.32
C SER A 64 39.44 -27.37 6.18
N PRO A 65 39.87 -26.69 7.25
CA PRO A 65 38.95 -25.83 7.99
C PRO A 65 38.39 -24.80 7.01
N GLY A 66 37.04 -24.73 6.96
CA GLY A 66 36.31 -23.81 6.09
C GLY A 66 36.87 -22.39 6.24
N ALA A 67 37.17 -21.77 5.12
CA ALA A 67 37.44 -20.34 5.09
C ALA A 67 36.24 -19.63 5.74
N PRO A 68 36.50 -18.61 6.57
CA PRO A 68 35.39 -17.84 7.14
C PRO A 68 34.53 -17.35 5.99
N GLU A 69 33.23 -17.63 6.11
CA GLU A 69 32.20 -17.10 5.22
C GLU A 69 32.39 -15.58 5.20
N GLN A 70 32.84 -15.07 4.05
CA GLN A 70 33.06 -13.64 3.89
C GLN A 70 31.69 -13.00 4.08
N ASP A 71 31.57 -12.26 5.18
CA ASP A 71 30.39 -11.45 5.49
C ASP A 71 30.00 -10.70 4.22
N LYS A 72 28.82 -11.05 3.69
CA LYS A 72 28.21 -10.35 2.57
C LYS A 72 28.15 -8.89 2.98
N PRO A 73 28.75 -7.95 2.24
CA PRO A 73 28.73 -6.55 2.67
C PRO A 73 27.31 -6.12 2.90
N LEU A 74 27.02 -5.67 4.13
CA LEU A 74 25.75 -5.04 4.50
C LEU A 74 25.47 -3.97 3.45
N SER A 75 24.26 -3.97 2.91
CA SER A 75 23.83 -2.91 1.97
C SER A 75 24.19 -1.55 2.58
N PRO A 76 24.91 -0.67 1.86
CA PRO A 76 25.34 0.60 2.42
C PRO A 76 24.12 1.37 2.94
N GLY A 77 24.20 1.84 4.19
CA GLY A 77 23.14 2.67 4.78
C GLY A 77 22.96 4.00 4.02
N PRO A 78 21.89 4.76 4.27
CA PRO A 78 21.61 6.01 3.56
C PRO A 78 22.77 7.01 3.55
N GLN A 79 23.57 7.05 4.61
CA GLN A 79 24.73 7.96 4.70
C GLN A 79 25.89 7.54 3.76
N SER A 80 26.15 6.23 3.64
CA SER A 80 27.14 5.71 2.69
C SER A 80 26.72 5.95 1.25
N ASN A 81 25.42 5.83 0.95
CA ASN A 81 24.86 6.14 -0.37
C ASN A 81 25.02 7.63 -0.72
N ALA A 82 24.81 8.55 0.24
CA ALA A 82 25.02 9.97 0.03
C ALA A 82 26.49 10.33 -0.20
N ALA A 83 27.43 9.65 0.49
CA ALA A 83 28.86 9.86 0.29
C ALA A 83 29.30 9.41 -1.11
N SER A 84 28.93 8.20 -1.53
CA SER A 84 29.22 7.70 -2.88
C SER A 84 28.65 8.59 -3.98
N LEU A 85 27.42 9.08 -3.80
CA LEU A 85 26.81 10.03 -4.75
C LEU A 85 27.54 11.39 -4.75
N SER A 86 28.17 11.79 -3.64
CA SER A 86 28.99 13.00 -3.59
C SER A 86 30.29 12.85 -4.36
N GLU A 87 30.88 11.64 -4.41
CA GLU A 87 32.02 11.34 -5.27
C GLU A 87 31.63 11.38 -6.76
N VAL A 88 30.46 10.81 -7.12
CA VAL A 88 29.93 10.92 -8.48
C VAL A 88 29.73 12.38 -8.90
N ILE A 89 29.14 13.19 -8.03
CA ILE A 89 28.93 14.62 -8.28
C ILE A 89 30.27 15.38 -8.40
N ALA A 90 31.27 15.00 -7.63
CA ALA A 90 32.60 15.62 -7.74
C ALA A 90 33.27 15.30 -9.11
N ALA A 91 33.04 14.10 -9.64
CA ALA A 91 33.53 13.69 -10.96
C ALA A 91 32.68 14.29 -12.11
N HIS A 92 31.36 14.43 -11.89
CA HIS A 92 30.38 14.90 -12.89
C HIS A 92 29.47 16.00 -12.29
N PRO A 93 29.95 17.23 -12.09
CA PRO A 93 29.23 18.29 -11.40
C PRO A 93 28.06 18.88 -12.21
N ASP A 94 27.88 18.48 -13.43
CA ASP A 94 26.82 18.86 -14.37
C ASP A 94 25.76 17.76 -14.57
N ASP A 95 25.85 16.63 -13.86
CA ASP A 95 24.87 15.55 -13.94
C ASP A 95 23.65 15.81 -13.03
N PRO A 96 22.47 16.16 -13.58
CA PRO A 96 21.28 16.41 -12.80
C PRO A 96 20.75 15.15 -12.10
N GLN A 97 21.04 13.95 -12.64
CA GLN A 97 20.56 12.70 -12.06
C GLN A 97 21.27 12.39 -10.74
N ALA A 98 22.58 12.63 -10.67
CA ALA A 98 23.35 12.42 -9.45
C ALA A 98 22.85 13.30 -8.30
N TYR A 99 22.55 14.57 -8.58
CA TYR A 99 21.92 15.46 -7.58
C TYR A 99 20.52 15.00 -7.19
N ASN A 100 19.66 14.61 -8.14
CA ASN A 100 18.34 14.10 -7.86
C ASN A 100 18.39 12.84 -6.98
N MET A 101 19.31 11.91 -7.26
CA MET A 101 19.49 10.70 -6.46
C MET A 101 19.96 11.03 -5.04
N ARG A 102 20.95 11.92 -4.88
CA ARG A 102 21.44 12.32 -3.56
C ARG A 102 20.37 13.09 -2.77
N GLY A 103 19.62 13.96 -3.43
CA GLY A 103 18.47 14.64 -2.86
C GLY A 103 17.41 13.66 -2.33
N SER A 104 17.14 12.57 -3.04
CA SER A 104 16.23 11.52 -2.58
C SER A 104 16.76 10.83 -1.32
N VAL A 105 18.05 10.47 -1.28
CA VAL A 105 18.68 9.88 -0.09
C VAL A 105 18.60 10.83 1.12
N TYR A 106 18.82 12.13 0.92
CA TYR A 106 18.68 13.12 1.98
C TYR A 106 17.23 13.25 2.45
N GLY A 107 16.27 13.26 1.53
CA GLY A 107 14.84 13.31 1.85
C GLY A 107 14.37 12.11 2.67
N GLU A 108 14.82 10.89 2.33
CA GLU A 108 14.55 9.65 3.08
C GLU A 108 15.20 9.65 4.46
N SER A 109 16.38 10.25 4.57
CA SER A 109 17.13 10.36 5.84
C SER A 109 16.65 11.49 6.75
N GLY A 110 15.54 12.17 6.42
CA GLY A 110 15.02 13.28 7.23
C GLY A 110 15.87 14.55 7.21
N ARG A 111 16.57 14.81 6.09
CA ARG A 111 17.44 15.98 5.88
C ARG A 111 16.87 16.88 4.77
N PRO A 112 15.71 17.52 5.00
CA PRO A 112 14.95 18.19 3.95
C PRO A 112 15.69 19.37 3.30
N GLU A 113 16.50 20.13 4.06
CA GLU A 113 17.23 21.28 3.51
C GLU A 113 18.25 20.85 2.47
N GLN A 114 18.97 19.73 2.73
CA GLN A 114 19.95 19.19 1.81
C GLN A 114 19.27 18.55 0.59
N ALA A 115 18.16 17.86 0.79
CA ALA A 115 17.36 17.33 -0.30
C ALA A 115 16.87 18.43 -1.23
N LEU A 116 16.33 19.52 -0.69
CA LEU A 116 15.87 20.67 -1.47
C LEU A 116 17.01 21.37 -2.22
N ALA A 117 18.19 21.48 -1.60
CA ALA A 117 19.37 22.05 -2.27
C ALA A 117 19.78 21.22 -3.49
N ASP A 118 19.81 19.90 -3.36
CA ASP A 118 20.17 19.00 -4.45
C ASP A 118 19.11 18.98 -5.56
N PHE A 119 17.82 18.91 -5.22
CA PHE A 119 16.76 19.01 -6.24
C PHE A 119 16.77 20.35 -6.96
N ASN A 120 17.03 21.46 -6.26
CA ASN A 120 17.18 22.76 -6.90
C ASN A 120 18.35 22.77 -7.87
N LYS A 121 19.47 22.12 -7.53
CA LYS A 121 20.62 21.98 -8.42
C LYS A 121 20.29 21.12 -9.62
N ALA A 122 19.64 19.95 -9.41
CA ALA A 122 19.20 19.09 -10.51
C ALA A 122 18.29 19.85 -11.51
N ILE A 123 17.31 20.59 -11.00
CA ILE A 123 16.37 21.41 -11.81
C ILE A 123 17.11 22.57 -12.51
N SER A 124 18.13 23.16 -11.88
CA SER A 124 18.92 24.22 -12.52
C SER A 124 19.78 23.70 -13.67
N LEU A 125 20.22 22.45 -13.61
CA LEU A 125 20.99 21.76 -14.66
C LEU A 125 20.08 21.26 -15.78
N ASP A 126 18.92 20.71 -15.44
CA ASP A 126 17.88 20.29 -16.38
C ASP A 126 16.49 20.79 -15.93
N PRO A 127 16.02 21.94 -16.48
CA PRO A 127 14.68 22.47 -16.18
C PRO A 127 13.51 21.61 -16.68
N ASN A 128 13.79 20.56 -17.47
CA ASN A 128 12.78 19.64 -17.98
C ASN A 128 12.77 18.30 -17.24
N TYR A 129 13.52 18.17 -16.15
CA TYR A 129 13.61 16.94 -15.37
C TYR A 129 12.39 16.77 -14.46
N ALA A 130 11.29 16.21 -14.99
CA ALA A 130 10.01 16.06 -14.31
C ALA A 130 10.15 15.33 -12.95
N GLN A 131 10.98 14.29 -12.87
CA GLN A 131 11.19 13.53 -11.64
C GLN A 131 11.80 14.37 -10.52
N ALA A 132 12.69 15.33 -10.82
CA ALA A 132 13.29 16.19 -9.81
C ALA A 132 12.24 17.13 -9.18
N TYR A 133 11.29 17.62 -9.98
CA TYR A 133 10.16 18.38 -9.45
C TYR A 133 9.28 17.52 -8.54
N ALA A 134 8.88 16.33 -8.96
CA ALA A 134 8.05 15.44 -8.13
C ALA A 134 8.75 15.01 -6.82
N ASN A 135 10.05 14.73 -6.88
CA ASN A 135 10.82 14.41 -5.68
C ASN A 135 10.94 15.63 -4.74
N ARG A 136 11.10 16.84 -5.28
CA ARG A 136 11.11 18.07 -4.48
C ARG A 136 9.74 18.34 -3.85
N ALA A 137 8.66 18.09 -4.59
CA ALA A 137 7.29 18.17 -4.10
C ALA A 137 7.05 17.25 -2.91
N LEU A 138 7.55 16.01 -2.95
CA LEU A 138 7.48 15.08 -1.84
C LEU A 138 8.13 15.65 -0.57
N VAL A 139 9.31 16.29 -0.69
CA VAL A 139 9.97 16.94 0.45
C VAL A 139 9.17 18.13 0.94
N TYR A 140 8.68 19.00 0.05
CA TYR A 140 7.82 20.11 0.44
C TYR A 140 6.57 19.67 1.20
N ARG A 141 5.91 18.58 0.75
CA ARG A 141 4.76 18.01 1.45
C ARG A 141 5.14 17.52 2.85
N ARG A 142 6.27 16.81 3.01
CA ARG A 142 6.75 16.33 4.33
C ARG A 142 7.00 17.45 5.33
N ILE A 143 7.42 18.62 4.86
CA ILE A 143 7.61 19.82 5.70
C ILE A 143 6.40 20.75 5.70
N ASN A 144 5.23 20.21 5.31
CA ASN A 144 3.92 20.92 5.31
C ASN A 144 3.87 22.17 4.43
N LYS A 145 4.67 22.24 3.37
CA LYS A 145 4.65 23.32 2.37
C LYS A 145 3.80 22.91 1.16
N LEU A 146 2.50 22.73 1.39
CA LEU A 146 1.58 22.11 0.42
C LEU A 146 1.45 22.90 -0.90
N ASP A 147 1.49 24.23 -0.86
CA ASP A 147 1.40 25.06 -2.07
C ASP A 147 2.63 24.91 -2.97
N GLN A 148 3.82 24.79 -2.37
CA GLN A 148 5.07 24.54 -3.10
C GLN A 148 5.07 23.11 -3.67
N ALA A 149 4.60 22.13 -2.91
CA ALA A 149 4.43 20.78 -3.39
C ALA A 149 3.49 20.74 -4.60
N LEU A 150 2.33 21.40 -4.51
CA LEU A 150 1.36 21.45 -5.62
C LEU A 150 1.93 22.13 -6.88
N ALA A 151 2.70 23.19 -6.72
CA ALA A 151 3.35 23.87 -7.84
C ALA A 151 4.34 22.96 -8.56
N ASP A 152 5.15 22.21 -7.81
CA ASP A 152 6.13 21.28 -8.35
C ASP A 152 5.48 20.08 -9.02
N GLU A 153 4.43 19.48 -8.42
CA GLU A 153 3.67 18.39 -9.05
C GLU A 153 3.01 18.83 -10.36
N ASN A 154 2.45 20.04 -10.38
CA ASN A 154 1.90 20.62 -11.61
C ASN A 154 2.99 20.82 -12.67
N LYS A 155 4.18 21.23 -12.27
CA LYS A 155 5.31 21.38 -13.21
C LYS A 155 5.78 20.03 -13.73
N ALA A 156 5.88 19.00 -12.86
CA ALA A 156 6.22 17.63 -13.26
C ALA A 156 5.22 17.10 -14.30
N LEU A 157 3.91 17.29 -14.07
CA LEU A 157 2.85 16.84 -14.98
C LEU A 157 2.71 17.68 -16.24
N ALA A 158 3.16 18.93 -16.24
CA ALA A 158 3.27 19.74 -17.45
C ALA A 158 4.42 19.26 -18.36
N LEU A 159 5.49 18.71 -17.76
CA LEU A 159 6.62 18.13 -18.47
C LEU A 159 6.34 16.70 -18.95
N ASP A 160 5.73 15.90 -18.09
CA ASP A 160 5.31 14.52 -18.39
C ASP A 160 3.89 14.25 -17.87
N PRO A 161 2.84 14.40 -18.72
CA PRO A 161 1.46 14.10 -18.35
C PRO A 161 1.17 12.64 -18.05
N SER A 162 2.10 11.73 -18.38
CA SER A 162 1.98 10.29 -18.12
C SER A 162 2.73 9.84 -16.86
N TYR A 163 3.31 10.77 -16.11
CA TYR A 163 4.06 10.45 -14.90
C TYR A 163 3.13 10.09 -13.73
N ALA A 164 2.83 8.80 -13.59
CA ALA A 164 1.88 8.29 -12.59
C ALA A 164 2.24 8.69 -11.16
N ALA A 165 3.53 8.72 -10.81
CA ALA A 165 3.97 9.12 -9.47
C ALA A 165 3.62 10.58 -9.14
N ALA A 166 3.71 11.49 -10.12
CA ALA A 166 3.31 12.89 -9.95
C ALA A 166 1.78 13.04 -9.80
N HIS A 167 0.98 12.22 -10.50
CA HIS A 167 -0.47 12.16 -10.26
C HIS A 167 -0.77 11.69 -8.84
N ILE A 168 -0.08 10.63 -8.33
CA ILE A 168 -0.25 10.19 -6.94
C ILE A 168 0.14 11.31 -5.96
N GLY A 169 1.30 11.93 -6.17
CA GLY A 169 1.80 13.02 -5.33
C GLY A 169 0.82 14.19 -5.28
N ARG A 170 0.33 14.67 -6.43
CA ARG A 170 -0.65 15.76 -6.51
C ARG A 170 -1.98 15.38 -5.88
N GLY A 171 -2.45 14.15 -6.13
CA GLY A 171 -3.65 13.61 -5.49
C GLY A 171 -3.55 13.60 -3.96
N ILE A 172 -2.39 13.24 -3.40
CA ILE A 172 -2.16 13.30 -1.96
C ILE A 172 -2.23 14.76 -1.46
N VAL A 173 -1.58 15.71 -2.14
CA VAL A 173 -1.65 17.14 -1.77
C VAL A 173 -3.09 17.64 -1.82
N TYR A 174 -3.86 17.30 -2.86
CA TYR A 174 -5.28 17.67 -2.93
C TYR A 174 -6.10 17.07 -1.79
N ARG A 175 -5.87 15.80 -1.44
CA ARG A 175 -6.55 15.18 -0.29
C ARG A 175 -6.22 15.88 1.02
N GLU A 176 -4.95 16.24 1.26
CA GLU A 176 -4.49 16.98 2.45
C GLU A 176 -5.10 18.39 2.52
N GLN A 177 -5.38 19.01 1.37
CA GLN A 177 -6.11 20.28 1.26
C GLN A 177 -7.65 20.12 1.32
N GLY A 178 -8.20 18.90 1.43
CA GLY A 178 -9.64 18.64 1.40
C GLY A 178 -10.28 18.75 0.01
N ARG A 179 -9.48 18.84 -1.06
CA ARG A 179 -9.92 18.95 -2.46
C ARG A 179 -10.18 17.56 -3.04
N ASN A 180 -11.15 16.86 -2.44
CA ASN A 180 -11.36 15.42 -2.63
C ASN A 180 -11.66 15.01 -4.07
N ASN A 181 -12.40 15.80 -4.85
CA ASN A 181 -12.71 15.47 -6.24
C ASN A 181 -11.46 15.48 -7.13
N GLN A 182 -10.58 16.46 -6.93
CA GLN A 182 -9.32 16.56 -7.67
C GLN A 182 -8.34 15.44 -7.27
N ALA A 183 -8.32 15.08 -5.99
CA ALA A 183 -7.56 13.93 -5.51
C ALA A 183 -8.03 12.63 -6.17
N LEU A 184 -9.36 12.42 -6.26
CA LEU A 184 -9.94 11.23 -6.89
C LEU A 184 -9.60 11.15 -8.38
N GLU A 185 -9.66 12.27 -9.10
CA GLU A 185 -9.29 12.35 -10.51
C GLU A 185 -7.83 11.94 -10.73
N ASP A 186 -6.91 12.49 -9.93
CA ASP A 186 -5.49 12.16 -10.02
C ASP A 186 -5.20 10.70 -9.68
N PHE A 187 -5.80 10.15 -8.61
CA PHE A 187 -5.60 8.74 -8.29
C PHE A 187 -6.16 7.81 -9.39
N ASN A 188 -7.32 8.15 -9.97
CA ASN A 188 -7.87 7.40 -11.10
C ASN A 188 -6.96 7.48 -12.33
N LYS A 189 -6.37 8.65 -12.59
CA LYS A 189 -5.40 8.82 -13.69
C LYS A 189 -4.15 7.98 -13.45
N ALA A 190 -3.60 8.00 -12.23
CA ALA A 190 -2.45 7.18 -11.87
C ALA A 190 -2.73 5.68 -12.04
N ILE A 191 -3.89 5.20 -11.60
CA ILE A 191 -4.33 3.80 -11.78
C ILE A 191 -4.46 3.46 -13.27
N GLY A 192 -5.02 4.36 -14.08
CA GLY A 192 -5.13 4.15 -15.53
C GLY A 192 -3.77 4.07 -16.23
N LEU A 193 -2.77 4.79 -15.72
CA LEU A 193 -1.40 4.79 -16.25
C LEU A 193 -0.59 3.57 -15.77
N GLN A 194 -0.73 3.20 -14.49
CA GLN A 194 0.00 2.10 -13.84
C GLN A 194 -0.96 1.27 -12.97
N PRO A 195 -1.73 0.33 -13.55
CA PRO A 195 -2.70 -0.47 -12.80
C PRO A 195 -2.07 -1.40 -11.75
N GLU A 196 -0.78 -1.70 -11.88
CA GLU A 196 -0.01 -2.52 -10.93
C GLU A 196 0.63 -1.72 -9.78
N ASN A 197 0.41 -0.41 -9.73
CA ASN A 197 0.98 0.42 -8.67
C ASN A 197 0.10 0.39 -7.41
N PRO A 198 0.51 -0.29 -6.32
CA PRO A 198 -0.30 -0.42 -5.11
C PRO A 198 -0.52 0.91 -4.37
N GLU A 199 0.37 1.89 -4.56
CA GLU A 199 0.31 3.18 -3.87
C GLU A 199 -0.88 4.01 -4.33
N ALA A 200 -1.25 3.94 -5.60
CA ALA A 200 -2.40 4.65 -6.14
C ALA A 200 -3.70 4.15 -5.51
N TYR A 201 -3.89 2.83 -5.42
CA TYR A 201 -5.05 2.22 -4.76
C TYR A 201 -5.07 2.54 -3.26
N TYR A 202 -3.93 2.40 -2.58
CA TYR A 202 -3.85 2.72 -1.16
C TYR A 202 -4.29 4.16 -0.86
N ASN A 203 -3.80 5.13 -1.63
CA ASN A 203 -4.14 6.54 -1.43
C ASN A 203 -5.59 6.87 -1.82
N ARG A 204 -6.15 6.22 -2.86
CA ARG A 204 -7.57 6.33 -3.19
C ARG A 204 -8.46 5.70 -2.12
N GLY A 205 -8.05 4.54 -1.59
CA GLY A 205 -8.70 3.92 -0.44
C GLY A 205 -8.74 4.82 0.79
N LEU A 206 -7.63 5.51 1.12
CA LEU A 206 -7.61 6.51 2.18
C LEU A 206 -8.56 7.68 1.90
N LEU A 207 -8.68 8.12 0.65
CA LEU A 207 -9.64 9.16 0.26
C LEU A 207 -11.08 8.67 0.47
N TYR A 208 -11.43 7.46 0.01
CA TYR A 208 -12.75 6.87 0.25
C TYR A 208 -13.06 6.70 1.75
N GLN A 209 -12.05 6.32 2.55
CA GLN A 209 -12.18 6.21 3.99
C GLN A 209 -12.52 7.56 4.64
N THR A 210 -11.88 8.66 4.23
CA THR A 210 -12.22 10.00 4.73
C THR A 210 -13.63 10.44 4.37
N GLN A 211 -14.16 9.97 3.22
CA GLN A 211 -15.52 10.20 2.77
C GLN A 211 -16.54 9.20 3.37
N ARG A 212 -16.11 8.34 4.31
CA ARG A 212 -16.90 7.27 4.92
C ARG A 212 -17.41 6.21 3.92
N GLN A 213 -16.82 6.13 2.75
CA GLN A 213 -17.11 5.13 1.73
C GLN A 213 -16.31 3.86 1.98
N HIS A 214 -16.54 3.23 3.15
CA HIS A 214 -15.69 2.16 3.68
C HIS A 214 -15.63 0.92 2.79
N THR A 215 -16.71 0.59 2.07
CA THR A 215 -16.71 -0.54 1.13
C THR A 215 -15.70 -0.31 -0.01
N LEU A 216 -15.74 0.86 -0.66
CA LEU A 216 -14.80 1.21 -1.72
C LEU A 216 -13.35 1.28 -1.20
N ALA A 217 -13.18 1.76 0.03
CA ALA A 217 -11.88 1.77 0.68
C ALA A 217 -11.32 0.36 0.89
N ILE A 218 -12.15 -0.61 1.32
CA ILE A 218 -11.77 -2.01 1.50
C ILE A 218 -11.35 -2.64 0.18
N ASP A 219 -12.10 -2.39 -0.90
CA ASP A 219 -11.79 -2.90 -2.23
C ASP A 219 -10.41 -2.39 -2.70
N ASP A 220 -10.16 -1.10 -2.56
CA ASP A 220 -8.89 -0.48 -2.92
C ASP A 220 -7.71 -0.97 -2.06
N PHE A 221 -7.89 -1.06 -0.73
CA PHE A 221 -6.85 -1.63 0.15
C PHE A 221 -6.60 -3.10 -0.16
N SER A 222 -7.63 -3.87 -0.52
CA SER A 222 -7.48 -5.27 -0.91
C SER A 222 -6.70 -5.41 -2.20
N THR A 223 -6.94 -4.54 -3.18
CA THR A 223 -6.16 -4.46 -4.41
C THR A 223 -4.69 -4.10 -4.12
N ALA A 224 -4.46 -3.08 -3.28
CA ALA A 224 -3.11 -2.69 -2.89
C ALA A 224 -2.34 -3.83 -2.19
N LEU A 225 -3.01 -4.60 -1.33
CA LEU A 225 -2.45 -5.77 -0.66
C LEU A 225 -2.18 -6.93 -1.63
N GLY A 226 -3.04 -7.13 -2.62
CA GLY A 226 -2.84 -8.13 -3.67
C GLY A 226 -1.63 -7.82 -4.54
N LEU A 227 -1.36 -6.56 -4.80
CA LEU A 227 -0.21 -6.10 -5.58
C LEU A 227 1.10 -6.05 -4.76
N ALA A 228 1.03 -5.71 -3.47
CA ALA A 228 2.18 -5.63 -2.58
C ALA A 228 1.78 -5.91 -1.12
N ASN A 229 1.97 -7.14 -0.66
CA ASN A 229 1.55 -7.60 0.67
C ASN A 229 2.58 -7.37 1.79
N LYS A 230 3.68 -6.67 1.51
CA LYS A 230 4.80 -6.48 2.47
C LYS A 230 4.72 -5.19 3.29
N LYS A 231 3.62 -4.44 3.19
CA LYS A 231 3.41 -3.18 3.93
C LYS A 231 2.31 -3.34 4.97
N THR A 232 2.56 -2.86 6.18
CA THR A 232 1.62 -2.94 7.31
C THR A 232 0.46 -1.96 7.18
N GLU A 233 0.69 -0.79 6.56
CA GLU A 233 -0.26 0.31 6.51
C GLU A 233 -1.59 -0.05 5.84
N PRO A 234 -1.62 -0.76 4.68
CA PRO A 234 -2.90 -1.14 4.06
C PRO A 234 -3.72 -2.12 4.91
N TYR A 235 -3.09 -3.04 5.65
CA TYR A 235 -3.79 -3.92 6.59
C TYR A 235 -4.48 -3.12 7.69
N VAL A 236 -3.76 -2.20 8.34
CA VAL A 236 -4.32 -1.32 9.38
C VAL A 236 -5.46 -0.46 8.82
N ALA A 237 -5.28 0.11 7.63
CA ALA A 237 -6.28 0.96 7.00
C ALA A 237 -7.56 0.18 6.65
N ARG A 238 -7.42 -1.04 6.08
CA ARG A 238 -8.54 -1.91 5.76
C ARG A 238 -9.28 -2.35 7.01
N ALA A 239 -8.54 -2.75 8.04
CA ALA A 239 -9.12 -3.11 9.34
C ALA A 239 -9.95 -1.98 9.95
N LEU A 240 -9.51 -0.73 9.86
CA LEU A 240 -10.29 0.41 10.34
C LEU A 240 -11.58 0.60 9.55
N SER A 241 -11.58 0.32 8.24
CA SER A 241 -12.80 0.33 7.43
C SER A 241 -13.73 -0.83 7.79
N TYR A 242 -13.21 -2.04 8.04
CA TYR A 242 -14.00 -3.15 8.57
C TYR A 242 -14.63 -2.82 9.94
N LEU A 243 -13.86 -2.22 10.86
CA LEU A 243 -14.39 -1.77 12.16
C LEU A 243 -15.50 -0.74 12.02
N ALA A 244 -15.41 0.15 11.03
CA ALA A 244 -16.44 1.15 10.76
C ALA A 244 -17.74 0.53 10.22
N LEU A 245 -17.64 -0.57 9.46
CA LEU A 245 -18.79 -1.34 8.95
C LEU A 245 -19.30 -2.39 9.95
N GLY A 246 -18.61 -2.59 11.10
CA GLY A 246 -18.99 -3.60 12.11
C GLY A 246 -18.46 -5.00 11.81
N ASP A 247 -17.71 -5.22 10.74
CA ASP A 247 -17.02 -6.49 10.49
C ASP A 247 -15.76 -6.63 11.34
N THR A 248 -16.01 -6.89 12.61
CA THR A 248 -14.95 -6.95 13.63
C THR A 248 -14.05 -8.17 13.46
N LYS A 249 -14.55 -9.24 12.84
CA LYS A 249 -13.74 -10.47 12.62
C LYS A 249 -12.68 -10.23 11.56
N SER A 250 -13.05 -9.67 10.41
CA SER A 250 -12.11 -9.32 9.35
C SER A 250 -11.10 -8.28 9.83
N ALA A 251 -11.55 -7.29 10.61
CA ALA A 251 -10.66 -6.31 11.21
C ALA A 251 -9.62 -6.94 12.15
N ALA A 252 -10.02 -7.89 13.00
CA ALA A 252 -9.10 -8.59 13.91
C ALA A 252 -8.04 -9.39 13.11
N SER A 253 -8.46 -10.08 12.05
CA SER A 253 -7.55 -10.84 11.19
C SER A 253 -6.51 -9.94 10.54
N ASP A 254 -6.91 -8.81 9.94
CA ASP A 254 -5.97 -7.85 9.34
C ASP A 254 -5.00 -7.26 10.37
N LEU A 255 -5.48 -7.00 11.59
CA LEU A 255 -4.66 -6.45 12.65
C LEU A 255 -3.72 -7.49 13.27
N ASP A 256 -4.09 -8.77 13.26
CA ASP A 256 -3.19 -9.86 13.63
C ASP A 256 -1.98 -9.91 12.67
N GLU A 257 -2.23 -9.84 11.35
CA GLU A 257 -1.16 -9.75 10.35
C GLU A 257 -0.32 -8.47 10.54
N ALA A 258 -0.96 -7.33 10.73
CA ALA A 258 -0.27 -6.05 10.88
C ALA A 258 0.72 -6.06 12.07
N VAL A 259 0.33 -6.61 13.23
CA VAL A 259 1.22 -6.64 14.41
C VAL A 259 2.31 -7.71 14.32
N GLN A 260 2.13 -8.74 13.49
CA GLN A 260 3.20 -9.71 13.18
C GLN A 260 4.25 -9.08 12.25
N MET A 261 3.81 -8.32 11.25
CA MET A 261 4.71 -7.65 10.30
C MET A 261 5.49 -6.50 10.95
N ASP A 262 4.82 -5.71 11.81
CA ASP A 262 5.42 -4.58 12.51
C ASP A 262 5.04 -4.61 14.01
N PRO A 263 5.84 -5.32 14.83
CA PRO A 263 5.58 -5.45 16.28
C PRO A 263 5.67 -4.15 17.07
N VAL A 264 6.18 -3.08 16.49
CA VAL A 264 6.28 -1.76 17.15
C VAL A 264 5.23 -0.77 16.65
N ASN A 265 4.28 -1.22 15.84
CA ASN A 265 3.21 -0.39 15.32
C ASN A 265 2.14 -0.11 16.39
N LEU A 266 2.26 1.06 17.00
CA LEU A 266 1.37 1.52 18.06
C LEU A 266 -0.12 1.52 17.65
N ARG A 267 -0.39 1.98 16.42
CA ARG A 267 -1.75 2.07 15.88
C ARG A 267 -2.34 0.70 15.62
N ALA A 268 -1.55 -0.23 15.08
CA ALA A 268 -1.99 -1.61 14.84
C ALA A 268 -2.37 -2.30 16.16
N TRP A 269 -1.51 -2.25 17.19
CA TRP A 269 -1.81 -2.83 18.51
C TRP A 269 -3.03 -2.22 19.15
N THR A 270 -3.19 -0.90 19.09
CA THR A 270 -4.35 -0.23 19.69
C THR A 270 -5.65 -0.60 18.97
N SER A 271 -5.63 -0.63 17.63
CA SER A 271 -6.78 -1.02 16.82
C SER A 271 -7.13 -2.49 17.01
N ARG A 272 -6.13 -3.37 17.16
CA ARG A 272 -6.30 -4.78 17.50
C ARG A 272 -6.99 -4.96 18.86
N GLY A 273 -6.57 -4.17 19.85
CA GLY A 273 -7.24 -4.11 21.14
C GLY A 273 -8.73 -3.78 21.00
N LEU A 274 -9.05 -2.76 20.21
CA LEU A 274 -10.44 -2.37 19.93
C LEU A 274 -11.23 -3.47 19.21
N ALA A 275 -10.63 -4.16 18.24
CA ALA A 275 -11.27 -5.25 17.53
C ALA A 275 -11.61 -6.41 18.50
N TYR A 276 -10.66 -6.86 19.33
CA TYR A 276 -10.91 -7.90 20.31
C TYR A 276 -11.86 -7.49 21.44
N GLU A 277 -11.83 -6.22 21.85
CA GLU A 277 -12.82 -5.66 22.80
C GLU A 277 -14.24 -5.80 22.24
N ARG A 278 -14.46 -5.43 20.96
CA ARG A 278 -15.77 -5.57 20.28
C ARG A 278 -16.18 -7.02 20.07
N LEU A 279 -15.22 -7.94 19.94
CA LEU A 279 -15.48 -9.41 19.91
C LEU A 279 -15.75 -10.01 21.27
N GLY A 280 -15.67 -9.23 22.37
CA GLY A 280 -15.83 -9.70 23.75
C GLY A 280 -14.63 -10.48 24.29
N GLN A 281 -13.53 -10.54 23.55
CA GLN A 281 -12.30 -11.24 23.94
C GLN A 281 -11.41 -10.32 24.78
N LYS A 282 -11.84 -10.07 26.02
CA LYS A 282 -11.23 -9.07 26.92
C LYS A 282 -9.75 -9.30 27.19
N ASP A 283 -9.32 -10.56 27.34
CA ASP A 283 -7.91 -10.87 27.64
C ASP A 283 -7.00 -10.54 26.45
N LYS A 284 -7.41 -10.88 25.22
CA LYS A 284 -6.68 -10.51 24.00
C LYS A 284 -6.69 -8.99 23.77
N ALA A 285 -7.80 -8.33 24.08
CA ALA A 285 -7.89 -6.88 24.03
C ALA A 285 -6.91 -6.22 25.02
N ALA A 286 -6.91 -6.67 26.29
CA ALA A 286 -5.99 -6.19 27.31
C ALA A 286 -4.53 -6.42 26.90
N GLY A 287 -4.18 -7.60 26.38
CA GLY A 287 -2.85 -7.90 25.86
C GLY A 287 -2.42 -6.96 24.75
N SER A 288 -3.32 -6.67 23.81
CA SER A 288 -3.04 -5.75 22.70
C SER A 288 -2.82 -4.31 23.17
N TYR A 289 -3.68 -3.81 24.07
CA TYR A 289 -3.51 -2.48 24.65
C TYR A 289 -2.24 -2.39 25.51
N ALA A 290 -1.91 -3.45 26.28
CA ALA A 290 -0.67 -3.49 27.05
C ALA A 290 0.57 -3.43 26.16
N LYS A 291 0.57 -4.12 25.00
CA LYS A 291 1.64 -4.01 23.99
C LYS A 291 1.76 -2.58 23.45
N ALA A 292 0.64 -1.93 23.13
CA ALA A 292 0.65 -0.54 22.72
C ALA A 292 1.24 0.39 23.80
N LEU A 293 0.90 0.16 25.08
CA LEU A 293 1.42 0.92 26.21
C LEU A 293 2.91 0.65 26.49
N ASN A 294 3.41 -0.54 26.18
CA ASN A 294 4.85 -0.84 26.26
C ASN A 294 5.64 -0.08 25.18
N ILE A 295 5.03 0.23 24.03
CA ILE A 295 5.64 1.04 22.96
C ILE A 295 5.60 2.53 23.35
N ASN A 296 4.44 2.99 23.84
CA ASN A 296 4.24 4.36 24.32
C ASN A 296 3.27 4.38 25.50
N ASP A 297 3.83 4.51 26.70
CA ASP A 297 3.08 4.52 27.97
C ASP A 297 2.14 5.72 28.14
N LYS A 298 2.32 6.77 27.32
CA LYS A 298 1.50 7.99 27.33
C LYS A 298 0.37 7.97 26.28
N TYR A 299 0.30 6.94 25.47
CA TYR A 299 -0.68 6.90 24.37
C TYR A 299 -2.11 6.72 24.89
N GLN A 300 -2.87 7.80 24.92
CA GLN A 300 -4.17 7.90 25.54
C GLN A 300 -5.20 6.87 25.04
N PRO A 301 -5.35 6.61 23.71
CA PRO A 301 -6.31 5.62 23.23
C PRO A 301 -6.07 4.20 23.76
N ALA A 302 -4.80 3.81 23.96
CA ALA A 302 -4.47 2.51 24.53
C ALA A 302 -4.75 2.48 26.05
N LYS A 303 -4.47 3.56 26.80
CA LYS A 303 -4.81 3.67 28.22
C LYS A 303 -6.31 3.50 28.47
N GLU A 304 -7.10 4.23 27.70
CA GLU A 304 -8.56 4.17 27.81
C GLU A 304 -9.10 2.80 27.47
N GLY A 305 -8.59 2.19 26.37
CA GLY A 305 -8.96 0.84 25.97
C GLY A 305 -8.60 -0.19 27.03
N PHE A 306 -7.37 -0.12 27.57
CA PHE A 306 -6.90 -1.02 28.62
C PHE A 306 -7.75 -0.95 29.88
N ALA A 307 -8.11 0.27 30.30
CA ALA A 307 -9.00 0.48 31.45
C ALA A 307 -10.42 -0.07 31.19
N ARG A 308 -11.00 0.17 30.01
CA ARG A 308 -12.35 -0.32 29.66
C ARG A 308 -12.48 -1.84 29.74
N VAL A 309 -11.42 -2.56 29.36
CA VAL A 309 -11.44 -4.04 29.41
C VAL A 309 -11.04 -4.59 30.77
N GLY A 310 -10.77 -3.74 31.75
CA GLY A 310 -10.37 -4.13 33.13
C GLY A 310 -8.92 -4.59 33.23
N GLY A 311 -8.05 -4.07 32.36
CA GLY A 311 -6.62 -4.38 32.36
C GLY A 311 -5.93 -3.94 33.65
N LYS A 312 -5.03 -4.77 34.16
CA LYS A 312 -4.27 -4.53 35.41
C LYS A 312 -2.78 -4.44 35.08
N VAL A 313 -2.15 -3.36 35.48
CA VAL A 313 -0.69 -3.19 35.32
C VAL A 313 0.04 -4.30 36.08
N GLY A 314 1.06 -4.88 35.46
CA GLY A 314 1.83 -6.00 36.04
C GLY A 314 1.22 -7.39 35.80
N GLN A 315 0.03 -7.50 35.25
CA GLN A 315 -0.54 -8.77 34.82
C GLN A 315 -0.09 -9.14 33.42
N THR A 316 0.20 -10.43 33.19
CA THR A 316 0.49 -10.99 31.88
C THR A 316 -0.81 -11.31 31.15
N TYR A 317 -0.92 -10.86 29.89
CA TYR A 317 -2.06 -11.12 29.02
C TYR A 317 -1.64 -11.85 27.75
N PRO A 318 -2.48 -12.73 27.18
CA PRO A 318 -2.21 -13.36 25.91
C PRO A 318 -2.21 -12.31 24.77
N THR A 319 -1.22 -12.40 23.92
CA THR A 319 -1.08 -11.50 22.74
C THR A 319 -1.38 -12.20 21.42
N PHE A 320 -1.40 -13.54 21.42
CA PHE A 320 -1.70 -14.38 20.25
C PHE A 320 -2.65 -15.50 20.64
#